data_bffdbf8d3a3346d796a7c7cabc371948
#
_entry.id   bffdbf8d3a3346d796a7c7cabc371948
#
_cell.length_a   1.000
_cell.length_b   1.000
_cell.length_c   1.000
_cell.angle_alpha   90.00
_cell.angle_beta   90.00
_cell.angle_gamma   90.00
#
_symmetry.space_group_name_H-M   'P 1'
#
loop_
_entity.id
_entity.type
_entity.pdbx_description
1 polymer ?
#
loop_
_entity_poly.entity_id
_entity_poly.type
_entity_poly.pdbx_seq_one_letter_code
_entity_poly.pdbx_strand_id
1 'polypeptide(L)'
;IVGLYNDTIKLNLHFEWTNKNNITLSNNQTSFTSGYSVTVTPAASNAKVNVSAGGGGSVMINGVATLSSASSSTRGSAAVQFLLCLLGGKSWDACVNSYRNALAQNAGVYSFNLTLSYNPITTTCKPDDLLITLESIPVSQLPATGNKTTINSKKGDIILRCKNLLGQQNQTSRKMQVYLSSSDLLTNSNTILKGAEDNGVGFILESNGTPVTLLNITNSSKGYTNLKEIAAKSKLTDTTVSIPITASYYVYDTNK
;
A
#
# COMPACT_ATOMS: atom_id res chain seq x y z
N ILE A 1 0.81 2.86 21.84
CA ILE A 1 1.14 2.55 20.43
C ILE A 1 -0.13 2.73 19.61
N VAL A 2 0.03 3.42 18.49
CA VAL A 2 -1.04 3.68 17.52
C VAL A 2 -0.83 2.80 16.30
N GLY A 3 -1.91 2.18 15.80
CA GLY A 3 -1.94 1.38 14.59
C GLY A 3 -2.71 2.08 13.48
N LEU A 4 -2.13 2.12 12.28
CA LEU A 4 -2.73 2.67 11.07
C LEU A 4 -2.76 1.58 9.98
N TYR A 5 -3.68 1.68 9.04
CA TYR A 5 -3.84 0.74 7.92
C TYR A 5 -3.94 -0.73 8.39
N ASN A 6 -4.92 -1.02 9.26
CA ASN A 6 -5.11 -2.31 9.93
C ASN A 6 -3.83 -2.76 10.67
N ASP A 7 -3.23 -1.83 11.43
CA ASP A 7 -2.04 -2.04 12.25
C ASP A 7 -0.78 -2.46 11.46
N THR A 8 -0.80 -2.26 10.14
CA THR A 8 0.38 -2.46 9.27
C THR A 8 1.50 -1.47 9.61
N ILE A 9 1.11 -0.24 9.99
CA ILE A 9 2.01 0.80 10.49
C ILE A 9 1.73 0.95 11.96
N LYS A 10 2.76 0.72 12.79
CA LYS A 10 2.68 0.90 14.24
C LYS A 10 3.64 1.98 14.68
N LEU A 11 3.14 2.94 15.44
CA LEU A 11 3.87 4.11 15.88
C LEU A 11 3.80 4.25 17.40
N ASN A 12 4.94 4.54 18.02
CA ASN A 12 5.00 5.01 19.38
C ASN A 12 4.78 6.52 19.37
N LEU A 13 3.91 6.99 20.24
CA LEU A 13 3.74 8.40 20.53
C LEU A 13 4.20 8.67 21.94
N HIS A 14 5.06 9.65 22.08
CA HIS A 14 5.51 10.17 23.36
C HIS A 14 5.14 11.66 23.44
N PHE A 15 4.45 12.03 24.52
CA PHE A 15 4.02 13.40 24.79
C PHE A 15 4.84 13.96 25.94
N GLU A 16 5.36 15.16 25.76
CA GLU A 16 6.07 15.89 26.79
C GLU A 16 5.62 17.35 26.82
N TRP A 17 5.30 17.86 28.00
CA TRP A 17 5.02 19.28 28.18
C TRP A 17 6.30 20.08 28.02
N THR A 18 6.31 21.05 27.11
CA THR A 18 7.44 21.96 26.90
C THR A 18 7.40 23.15 27.88
N ASN A 19 6.21 23.45 28.39
CA ASN A 19 6.01 24.51 29.40
C ASN A 19 5.35 23.89 30.65
N LYS A 20 6.17 23.63 31.68
CA LYS A 20 5.74 23.04 32.96
C LYS A 20 5.26 24.06 33.97
N ASN A 21 5.13 25.34 33.60
CA ASN A 21 4.67 26.38 34.50
C ASN A 21 3.18 26.17 34.83
N ASN A 22 2.81 26.44 36.07
CA ASN A 22 1.42 26.46 36.46
C ASN A 22 0.65 27.53 35.67
N ILE A 23 -0.39 27.09 34.96
CA ILE A 23 -1.27 27.98 34.23
C ILE A 23 -2.42 28.32 35.17
N THR A 24 -2.55 29.59 35.51
CA THR A 24 -3.70 30.08 36.26
C THR A 24 -4.79 30.47 35.26
N LEU A 25 -5.94 29.79 35.31
CA LEU A 25 -7.09 30.10 34.48
C LEU A 25 -8.06 31.00 35.25
N SER A 26 -8.48 32.10 34.65
CA SER A 26 -9.53 32.94 35.19
C SER A 26 -10.91 32.31 34.98
N ASN A 27 -11.88 32.64 35.84
CA ASN A 27 -13.23 32.02 35.79
C ASN A 27 -13.99 32.19 34.47
N ASN A 28 -13.59 33.13 33.62
CA ASN A 28 -14.23 33.40 32.33
C ASN A 28 -13.33 33.04 31.14
N GLN A 29 -12.24 32.32 31.35
CA GLN A 29 -11.35 31.97 30.28
C GLN A 29 -11.87 30.76 29.50
N THR A 30 -12.20 30.97 28.23
CA THR A 30 -12.72 29.91 27.32
C THR A 30 -11.64 29.19 26.51
N SER A 31 -10.43 29.75 26.51
CA SER A 31 -9.30 29.16 25.80
C SER A 31 -7.98 29.51 26.47
N PHE A 32 -6.98 28.68 26.30
CA PHE A 32 -5.61 28.95 26.71
C PHE A 32 -4.65 28.27 25.72
N THR A 33 -3.42 28.75 25.67
CA THR A 33 -2.35 28.17 24.86
C THR A 33 -1.33 27.52 25.76
N SER A 34 -0.96 26.30 25.45
CA SER A 34 0.11 25.59 26.12
C SER A 34 0.99 24.88 25.11
N GLY A 35 2.27 24.73 25.43
CA GLY A 35 3.25 24.05 24.60
C GLY A 35 3.49 22.61 25.05
N TYR A 36 3.46 21.69 24.13
CA TYR A 36 3.91 20.33 24.33
C TYR A 36 4.60 19.80 23.05
N SER A 37 5.50 18.86 23.22
CA SER A 37 6.13 18.15 22.11
C SER A 37 5.49 16.77 21.94
N VAL A 38 5.38 16.34 20.69
CA VAL A 38 4.96 14.99 20.34
C VAL A 38 6.07 14.34 19.55
N THR A 39 6.68 13.32 20.13
CA THR A 39 7.68 12.51 19.44
C THR A 39 7.01 11.26 18.87
N VAL A 40 7.19 11.03 17.57
CA VAL A 40 6.64 9.89 16.85
C VAL A 40 7.80 9.01 16.39
N THR A 41 7.79 7.75 16.82
CA THR A 41 8.82 6.76 16.41
C THR A 41 8.17 5.48 15.92
N PRO A 42 8.81 4.73 15.01
CA PRO A 42 8.33 3.41 14.63
C PRO A 42 8.27 2.47 15.85
N ALA A 43 7.21 1.71 15.96
CA ALA A 43 7.08 0.65 16.95
C ALA A 43 7.43 -0.72 16.36
N ALA A 44 7.81 -1.68 17.20
CA ALA A 44 8.08 -3.05 16.76
C ALA A 44 6.84 -3.68 16.10
N SER A 45 7.04 -4.55 15.11
CA SER A 45 5.94 -5.20 14.37
C SER A 45 5.01 -6.03 15.26
N ASN A 46 5.55 -6.65 16.31
CA ASN A 46 4.82 -7.43 17.31
C ASN A 46 4.24 -6.59 18.46
N ALA A 47 4.46 -5.27 18.46
CA ALA A 47 3.97 -4.41 19.52
C ALA A 47 2.43 -4.41 19.56
N LYS A 48 1.86 -4.47 20.78
CA LYS A 48 0.41 -4.40 20.98
C LYS A 48 -0.09 -2.98 20.71
N VAL A 49 -1.06 -2.86 19.81
CA VAL A 49 -1.69 -1.59 19.47
C VAL A 49 -2.73 -1.23 20.55
N ASN A 50 -2.67 0.01 21.04
CA ASN A 50 -3.61 0.54 22.01
C ASN A 50 -4.77 1.31 21.36
N VAL A 51 -4.47 2.01 20.25
CA VAL A 51 -5.45 2.78 19.48
C VAL A 51 -5.25 2.45 18.01
N SER A 52 -6.30 1.95 17.35
CA SER A 52 -6.24 1.56 15.93
C SER A 52 -7.12 2.47 15.08
N ALA A 53 -6.59 2.89 13.94
CA ALA A 53 -7.36 3.61 12.92
C ALA A 53 -8.18 2.66 12.01
N GLY A 54 -8.15 1.35 12.28
CA GLY A 54 -8.68 0.36 11.34
C GLY A 54 -8.00 0.45 9.99
N GLY A 55 -8.74 0.40 8.89
CA GLY A 55 -8.21 0.48 7.53
C GLY A 55 -7.69 1.87 7.11
N GLY A 56 -7.91 2.90 7.93
CA GLY A 56 -7.55 4.28 7.62
C GLY A 56 -6.12 4.64 7.99
N GLY A 57 -5.66 5.75 7.41
CA GLY A 57 -4.37 6.38 7.73
C GLY A 57 -4.46 7.52 8.74
N SER A 58 -5.62 7.72 9.37
CA SER A 58 -5.84 8.80 10.33
C SER A 58 -6.59 8.30 11.55
N VAL A 59 -6.18 8.75 12.72
CA VAL A 59 -6.83 8.42 13.98
C VAL A 59 -6.84 9.64 14.91
N MET A 60 -7.93 9.83 15.61
CA MET A 60 -8.03 10.82 16.67
C MET A 60 -7.85 10.14 18.03
N ILE A 61 -6.95 10.67 18.82
CA ILE A 61 -6.65 10.22 20.18
C ILE A 61 -7.19 11.28 21.13
N ASN A 62 -8.23 10.91 21.86
CA ASN A 62 -8.88 11.83 22.80
C ASN A 62 -8.15 11.85 24.14
N GLY A 63 -8.13 13.01 24.76
CA GLY A 63 -7.62 13.18 26.12
C GLY A 63 -6.14 12.83 26.29
N VAL A 64 -5.31 13.14 25.27
CA VAL A 64 -3.84 12.90 25.34
C VAL A 64 -3.19 13.69 26.46
N ALA A 65 -3.74 14.84 26.82
CA ALA A 65 -3.39 15.60 28.00
C ALA A 65 -4.66 16.24 28.57
N THR A 66 -4.80 16.23 29.90
CA THR A 66 -5.87 16.90 30.59
C THR A 66 -5.27 17.86 31.62
N LEU A 67 -5.69 19.10 31.58
CA LEU A 67 -5.44 20.03 32.67
C LEU A 67 -6.49 19.78 33.74
N SER A 68 -6.06 19.33 34.89
CA SER A 68 -6.97 19.09 36.02
C SER A 68 -7.16 20.36 36.83
N SER A 69 -8.03 21.24 36.38
CA SER A 69 -8.68 22.20 37.27
C SER A 69 -10.01 21.67 37.77
N ALA A 70 -10.31 20.39 37.52
CA ALA A 70 -11.51 19.76 38.02
C ALA A 70 -11.56 19.89 39.54
N SER A 71 -12.72 20.32 40.07
CA SER A 71 -12.99 20.37 41.49
C SER A 71 -12.75 19.00 42.13
N SER A 72 -12.45 18.97 43.41
CA SER A 72 -12.25 17.69 44.12
C SER A 72 -13.47 16.77 44.00
N SER A 73 -14.68 17.34 43.97
CA SER A 73 -15.93 16.59 43.73
C SER A 73 -16.02 15.98 42.35
N THR A 74 -15.61 16.68 41.30
CA THR A 74 -15.59 16.14 39.91
C THR A 74 -14.59 15.03 39.78
N ARG A 75 -13.37 15.19 40.36
CA ARG A 75 -12.34 14.13 40.38
C ARG A 75 -12.79 12.93 41.18
N GLY A 76 -13.45 13.13 42.31
CA GLY A 76 -14.02 12.05 43.12
C GLY A 76 -15.08 11.25 42.36
N SER A 77 -16.02 11.95 41.71
CA SER A 77 -17.07 11.30 40.90
C SER A 77 -16.47 10.49 39.71
N ALA A 78 -15.51 11.05 38.99
CA ALA A 78 -14.85 10.34 37.89
C ALA A 78 -14.05 9.12 38.39
N ALA A 79 -13.39 9.22 39.55
CA ALA A 79 -12.67 8.11 40.17
C ALA A 79 -13.62 6.98 40.60
N VAL A 80 -14.78 7.31 41.13
CA VAL A 80 -15.81 6.30 41.47
C VAL A 80 -16.32 5.61 40.22
N GLN A 81 -16.60 6.34 39.14
CA GLN A 81 -16.98 5.73 37.85
C GLN A 81 -15.90 4.82 37.28
N PHE A 82 -14.62 5.18 37.41
CA PHE A 82 -13.50 4.34 37.03
C PHE A 82 -13.46 3.02 37.81
N LEU A 83 -13.63 3.12 39.15
CA LEU A 83 -13.68 1.93 40.01
C LEU A 83 -14.85 1.03 39.66
N LEU A 84 -16.05 1.60 39.46
CA LEU A 84 -17.25 0.86 39.08
C LEU A 84 -17.06 0.17 37.70
N CYS A 85 -16.36 0.81 36.78
CA CYS A 85 -16.03 0.26 35.49
C CYS A 85 -15.13 -0.98 35.62
N LEU A 86 -14.11 -0.94 36.48
CA LEU A 86 -13.22 -2.08 36.76
C LEU A 86 -13.98 -3.21 37.46
N LEU A 87 -14.79 -2.91 38.45
CA LEU A 87 -15.63 -3.87 39.16
C LEU A 87 -16.64 -4.54 38.21
N GLY A 88 -17.09 -3.83 37.18
CA GLY A 88 -17.96 -4.33 36.12
C GLY A 88 -17.25 -5.22 35.10
N GLY A 89 -15.97 -5.58 35.31
CA GLY A 89 -15.22 -6.51 34.47
C GLY A 89 -14.76 -5.95 33.12
N LYS A 90 -14.81 -4.63 32.94
CA LYS A 90 -14.29 -4.00 31.72
C LYS A 90 -12.77 -3.91 31.75
N SER A 91 -12.16 -3.83 30.57
CA SER A 91 -10.70 -3.70 30.45
C SER A 91 -10.19 -2.39 31.06
N TRP A 92 -8.95 -2.42 31.56
CA TRP A 92 -8.28 -1.23 32.10
C TRP A 92 -8.35 -0.04 31.13
N ASP A 93 -8.04 -0.26 29.84
CA ASP A 93 -8.02 0.78 28.82
C ASP A 93 -9.42 1.41 28.60
N ALA A 94 -10.47 0.59 28.63
CA ALA A 94 -11.85 1.07 28.52
C ALA A 94 -12.21 1.95 29.73
N CYS A 95 -11.79 1.56 30.92
CA CYS A 95 -12.07 2.32 32.14
C CYS A 95 -11.26 3.62 32.23
N VAL A 96 -10.01 3.61 31.79
CA VAL A 96 -9.19 4.83 31.67
C VAL A 96 -9.82 5.81 30.68
N ASN A 97 -10.32 5.34 29.54
CA ASN A 97 -10.99 6.19 28.57
C ASN A 97 -12.32 6.76 29.12
N SER A 98 -13.08 5.95 29.84
CA SER A 98 -14.29 6.40 30.53
C SER A 98 -14.00 7.51 31.58
N TYR A 99 -12.96 7.31 32.38
CA TYR A 99 -12.48 8.29 33.35
C TYR A 99 -12.08 9.62 32.69
N ARG A 100 -11.30 9.56 31.62
CA ARG A 100 -10.87 10.74 30.86
C ARG A 100 -12.04 11.47 30.25
N ASN A 101 -13.01 10.74 29.68
CA ASN A 101 -14.22 11.33 29.11
C ASN A 101 -15.08 12.00 30.19
N ALA A 102 -15.22 11.38 31.36
CA ALA A 102 -15.96 11.98 32.49
C ALA A 102 -15.32 13.28 32.99
N LEU A 103 -13.98 13.36 33.02
CA LEU A 103 -13.26 14.59 33.32
C LEU A 103 -13.44 15.65 32.23
N ALA A 104 -13.38 15.26 30.95
CA ALA A 104 -13.50 16.18 29.82
C ALA A 104 -14.90 16.80 29.66
N GLN A 105 -15.93 16.12 30.14
CA GLN A 105 -17.33 16.60 30.06
C GLN A 105 -17.73 17.60 31.15
N ASN A 106 -16.90 17.79 32.17
CA ASN A 106 -17.21 18.67 33.26
C ASN A 106 -16.63 20.07 33.05
N ALA A 107 -17.39 21.10 33.40
CA ALA A 107 -16.97 22.49 33.31
C ALA A 107 -15.67 22.73 34.12
N GLY A 108 -14.65 23.30 33.47
CA GLY A 108 -13.33 23.56 34.07
C GLY A 108 -12.27 22.51 33.81
N VAL A 109 -12.59 21.47 33.05
CA VAL A 109 -11.59 20.48 32.57
C VAL A 109 -11.28 20.70 31.10
N TYR A 110 -10.04 20.96 30.82
CA TYR A 110 -9.55 21.10 29.45
C TYR A 110 -8.88 19.79 29.02
N SER A 111 -9.31 19.24 27.91
CA SER A 111 -8.68 18.06 27.29
C SER A 111 -8.13 18.42 25.90
N PHE A 112 -7.00 17.84 25.58
CA PHE A 112 -6.40 17.96 24.26
C PHE A 112 -6.62 16.67 23.50
N ASN A 113 -7.08 16.80 22.25
CA ASN A 113 -7.18 15.69 21.33
C ASN A 113 -6.05 15.82 20.29
N LEU A 114 -5.44 14.71 19.96
CA LEU A 114 -4.46 14.64 18.88
C LEU A 114 -5.04 13.88 17.72
N THR A 115 -5.05 14.50 16.55
CA THR A 115 -5.27 13.78 15.30
C THR A 115 -3.93 13.47 14.67
N LEU A 116 -3.65 12.18 14.52
CA LEU A 116 -2.49 11.68 13.80
C LEU A 116 -2.93 11.21 12.41
N SER A 117 -2.35 11.78 11.37
CA SER A 117 -2.58 11.37 9.99
C SER A 117 -1.26 11.02 9.32
N TYR A 118 -1.24 9.90 8.61
CA TYR A 118 -0.11 9.47 7.82
C TYR A 118 -0.59 9.10 6.42
N ASN A 119 -0.10 9.81 5.42
CA ASN A 119 -0.35 9.54 4.02
C ASN A 119 0.90 8.91 3.41
N PRO A 120 0.94 7.59 3.24
CA PRO A 120 2.10 6.94 2.65
C PRO A 120 2.22 7.33 1.18
N ILE A 121 3.46 7.44 0.71
CA ILE A 121 3.73 7.53 -0.71
C ILE A 121 3.20 6.26 -1.37
N THR A 122 2.48 6.42 -2.48
CA THR A 122 1.86 5.30 -3.19
C THR A 122 2.91 4.30 -3.67
N THR A 123 2.70 3.02 -3.44
CA THR A 123 3.55 1.96 -3.98
C THR A 123 3.61 2.03 -5.49
N THR A 124 4.81 2.01 -6.03
CA THR A 124 5.09 1.98 -7.48
C THR A 124 6.03 0.86 -7.79
N CYS A 125 5.78 0.15 -8.90
CA CYS A 125 6.69 -0.86 -9.44
C CYS A 125 7.10 -0.42 -10.84
N LYS A 126 8.41 -0.38 -11.10
CA LYS A 126 8.99 -0.01 -12.40
C LYS A 126 9.62 -1.26 -13.01
N PRO A 127 9.36 -1.57 -14.29
CA PRO A 127 10.07 -2.65 -14.97
C PRO A 127 11.52 -2.26 -15.24
N ASP A 128 12.40 -3.25 -15.17
CA ASP A 128 13.74 -3.17 -15.75
C ASP A 128 13.64 -3.43 -17.27
N ASP A 129 14.61 -2.95 -18.02
CA ASP A 129 14.72 -3.24 -19.45
C ASP A 129 15.01 -4.73 -19.66
N LEU A 130 14.31 -5.35 -20.59
CA LEU A 130 14.49 -6.74 -20.98
C LEU A 130 14.79 -6.84 -22.47
N LEU A 131 15.93 -7.41 -22.84
CA LEU A 131 16.28 -7.76 -24.20
C LEU A 131 16.25 -9.28 -24.36
N ILE A 132 15.43 -9.77 -25.29
CA ILE A 132 15.40 -11.19 -25.66
C ILE A 132 15.91 -11.30 -27.10
N THR A 133 17.08 -11.92 -27.28
CA THR A 133 17.66 -12.13 -28.58
C THR A 133 17.34 -13.54 -29.07
N LEU A 134 16.63 -13.65 -30.18
CA LEU A 134 16.37 -14.91 -30.86
C LEU A 134 17.52 -15.19 -31.89
N GLU A 135 17.92 -16.43 -31.95
CA GLU A 135 18.92 -16.87 -32.94
C GLU A 135 18.29 -16.96 -34.34
N SER A 136 19.08 -16.73 -35.37
CA SER A 136 18.64 -16.88 -36.77
C SER A 136 18.20 -18.31 -37.05
N ILE A 137 17.13 -18.45 -37.83
CA ILE A 137 16.59 -19.74 -38.26
C ILE A 137 16.60 -19.79 -39.79
N PRO A 138 17.09 -20.87 -40.40
CA PRO A 138 16.92 -21.09 -41.83
C PRO A 138 15.43 -21.10 -42.23
N VAL A 139 15.10 -20.49 -43.37
CA VAL A 139 13.70 -20.45 -43.86
C VAL A 139 13.10 -21.86 -44.00
N SER A 140 13.91 -22.86 -44.35
CA SER A 140 13.49 -24.26 -44.44
C SER A 140 13.05 -24.88 -43.09
N GLN A 141 13.37 -24.25 -41.98
CA GLN A 141 12.97 -24.68 -40.62
C GLN A 141 11.79 -23.90 -40.07
N LEU A 142 11.26 -22.95 -40.83
CA LEU A 142 10.06 -22.23 -40.43
C LEU A 142 8.82 -23.14 -40.52
N PRO A 143 7.90 -23.07 -39.55
CA PRO A 143 6.66 -23.83 -39.60
C PRO A 143 5.70 -23.27 -40.66
N ALA A 144 4.66 -24.00 -40.95
CA ALA A 144 3.57 -23.50 -41.79
C ALA A 144 2.91 -22.25 -41.19
N THR A 145 2.30 -21.44 -42.05
CA THR A 145 1.53 -20.24 -41.67
C THR A 145 0.56 -20.55 -40.50
N GLY A 146 0.48 -19.64 -39.56
CA GLY A 146 -0.36 -19.77 -38.37
C GLY A 146 0.31 -20.47 -37.19
N ASN A 147 1.58 -20.81 -37.29
CA ASN A 147 2.29 -21.52 -36.24
C ASN A 147 3.53 -20.76 -35.75
N LYS A 148 3.85 -20.97 -34.47
CA LYS A 148 5.13 -20.53 -33.89
C LYS A 148 6.22 -21.58 -34.08
N THR A 149 7.47 -21.13 -34.04
CA THR A 149 8.59 -22.05 -33.99
C THR A 149 8.69 -22.74 -32.64
N THR A 150 9.06 -24.01 -32.61
CA THR A 150 9.39 -24.75 -31.39
C THR A 150 10.88 -24.71 -31.09
N ILE A 151 11.68 -24.40 -32.08
CA ILE A 151 13.13 -24.24 -31.98
C ILE A 151 13.48 -22.75 -31.81
N ASN A 152 14.59 -22.46 -31.12
CA ASN A 152 15.11 -21.12 -30.88
C ASN A 152 14.14 -20.16 -30.14
N SER A 153 13.20 -20.72 -29.41
CA SER A 153 12.44 -19.94 -28.41
C SER A 153 13.35 -19.55 -27.24
N LYS A 154 13.28 -18.33 -26.80
CA LYS A 154 14.09 -17.83 -25.67
C LYS A 154 13.21 -17.35 -24.54
N LYS A 155 13.64 -17.68 -23.32
CA LYS A 155 13.00 -17.21 -22.09
C LYS A 155 13.70 -15.97 -21.55
N GLY A 156 12.94 -15.11 -20.95
CA GLY A 156 13.41 -13.97 -20.18
C GLY A 156 12.43 -13.66 -19.06
N ASP A 157 12.84 -12.84 -18.11
CA ASP A 157 12.02 -12.44 -16.99
C ASP A 157 11.82 -10.93 -16.99
N ILE A 158 10.57 -10.49 -16.98
CA ILE A 158 10.25 -9.09 -16.70
C ILE A 158 10.43 -8.90 -15.21
N ILE A 159 11.43 -8.12 -14.83
CA ILE A 159 11.71 -7.79 -13.44
C ILE A 159 11.05 -6.45 -13.10
N LEU A 160 10.16 -6.44 -12.13
CA LEU A 160 9.57 -5.22 -11.59
C LEU A 160 10.24 -4.88 -10.28
N ARG A 161 10.75 -3.65 -10.14
CA ARG A 161 11.28 -3.12 -8.88
C ARG A 161 10.25 -2.25 -8.22
N CYS A 162 9.80 -2.66 -7.03
CA CYS A 162 8.77 -1.97 -6.26
C CYS A 162 9.39 -1.08 -5.19
N LYS A 163 8.83 0.13 -5.01
CA LYS A 163 9.23 1.12 -4.01
C LYS A 163 8.01 1.58 -3.22
N ASN A 164 8.25 2.25 -2.11
CA ASN A 164 7.22 2.81 -1.24
C ASN A 164 6.24 1.76 -0.72
N LEU A 165 6.79 0.66 -0.24
CA LEU A 165 6.04 -0.39 0.44
C LEU A 165 5.68 0.06 1.86
N LEU A 166 4.52 -0.35 2.36
CA LEU A 166 4.01 0.04 3.66
C LEU A 166 4.58 -0.81 4.79
N GLY A 167 5.02 -0.13 5.84
CA GLY A 167 5.39 -0.73 7.11
C GLY A 167 6.52 -1.74 7.03
N GLN A 168 6.78 -2.42 8.14
CA GLN A 168 7.84 -3.42 8.25
C GLN A 168 7.55 -4.72 7.49
N GLN A 169 6.32 -4.91 7.04
CA GLN A 169 5.91 -6.10 6.29
C GLN A 169 5.98 -5.92 4.78
N ASN A 170 6.52 -4.80 4.29
CA ASN A 170 6.64 -4.51 2.86
C ASN A 170 5.33 -4.71 2.09
N GLN A 171 4.22 -4.17 2.61
CA GLN A 171 2.92 -4.32 1.96
C GLN A 171 2.70 -3.26 0.90
N THR A 172 1.97 -3.64 -0.16
CA THR A 172 1.57 -2.70 -1.21
C THR A 172 0.45 -1.79 -0.73
N SER A 173 0.50 -0.50 -1.08
CA SER A 173 -0.53 0.47 -0.72
C SER A 173 -1.77 0.42 -1.63
N ARG A 174 -1.64 -0.20 -2.81
CA ARG A 174 -2.70 -0.26 -3.83
C ARG A 174 -2.65 -1.54 -4.64
N LYS A 175 -3.76 -1.83 -5.33
CA LYS A 175 -3.82 -2.83 -6.39
C LYS A 175 -3.04 -2.34 -7.62
N MET A 176 -2.27 -3.23 -8.23
CA MET A 176 -1.53 -2.99 -9.47
C MET A 176 -1.75 -4.14 -10.44
N GLN A 177 -1.72 -3.85 -11.73
CA GLN A 177 -1.79 -4.84 -12.80
C GLN A 177 -0.63 -4.62 -13.76
N VAL A 178 -0.11 -5.71 -14.29
CA VAL A 178 0.99 -5.71 -15.26
C VAL A 178 0.49 -6.29 -16.57
N TYR A 179 0.65 -5.53 -17.63
CA TYR A 179 0.36 -5.95 -18.99
C TYR A 179 1.40 -5.37 -19.94
N LEU A 180 1.50 -5.93 -21.13
CA LEU A 180 2.36 -5.42 -22.19
C LEU A 180 1.54 -4.64 -23.21
N SER A 181 2.15 -3.61 -23.79
CA SER A 181 1.56 -2.81 -24.86
C SER A 181 2.53 -2.65 -26.02
N SER A 182 2.02 -2.51 -27.22
CA SER A 182 2.83 -2.27 -28.42
C SER A 182 2.06 -1.48 -29.47
N SER A 183 2.80 -0.70 -30.28
CA SER A 183 2.33 -0.13 -31.56
C SER A 183 2.60 -1.06 -32.74
N ASP A 184 3.56 -1.99 -32.59
CA ASP A 184 4.09 -2.80 -33.68
C ASP A 184 3.40 -4.17 -33.77
N LEU A 185 2.08 -4.12 -33.77
CA LEU A 185 1.26 -5.32 -33.88
C LEU A 185 0.87 -5.57 -35.35
N LEU A 186 0.78 -6.85 -35.72
CA LEU A 186 0.25 -7.24 -37.02
C LEU A 186 -1.20 -6.76 -37.14
N THR A 187 -1.59 -6.28 -38.32
CA THR A 187 -2.96 -5.82 -38.58
C THR A 187 -3.97 -6.89 -38.16
N ASN A 188 -4.99 -6.49 -37.41
CA ASN A 188 -6.03 -7.37 -36.86
C ASN A 188 -5.57 -8.42 -35.82
N SER A 189 -4.32 -8.38 -35.37
CA SER A 189 -3.80 -9.24 -34.30
C SER A 189 -3.35 -8.42 -33.10
N ASN A 190 -3.60 -8.91 -31.89
CA ASN A 190 -3.04 -8.34 -30.65
C ASN A 190 -2.01 -9.27 -29.99
N THR A 191 -1.69 -10.38 -30.62
CA THR A 191 -0.74 -11.37 -30.09
C THR A 191 0.54 -11.47 -30.92
N ILE A 192 0.54 -10.92 -32.15
CA ILE A 192 1.67 -11.03 -33.08
C ILE A 192 2.32 -9.66 -33.20
N LEU A 193 3.57 -9.56 -32.79
CA LEU A 193 4.44 -8.42 -33.04
C LEU A 193 5.01 -8.52 -34.45
N LYS A 194 5.01 -7.43 -35.20
CA LYS A 194 5.66 -7.34 -36.50
C LYS A 194 7.18 -7.45 -36.35
N GLY A 195 7.83 -8.00 -37.35
CA GLY A 195 9.24 -7.77 -37.57
C GLY A 195 9.52 -6.40 -38.21
N ALA A 196 10.77 -6.03 -38.30
CA ALA A 196 11.19 -4.80 -39.00
C ALA A 196 10.82 -4.84 -40.51
N GLU A 197 10.82 -6.04 -41.08
CA GLU A 197 10.50 -6.31 -42.49
C GLU A 197 9.14 -7.03 -42.57
N ASP A 198 8.37 -6.74 -43.62
CA ASP A 198 7.12 -7.44 -43.91
C ASP A 198 7.39 -8.70 -44.74
N ASN A 199 8.07 -9.67 -44.12
CA ASN A 199 8.54 -10.92 -44.73
C ASN A 199 7.73 -12.16 -44.31
N GLY A 200 6.53 -11.97 -43.80
CA GLY A 200 5.65 -13.06 -43.35
C GLY A 200 5.99 -13.66 -42.00
N VAL A 201 7.03 -13.15 -41.32
CA VAL A 201 7.47 -13.63 -40.01
C VAL A 201 7.39 -12.51 -38.98
N GLY A 202 6.82 -12.81 -37.83
CA GLY A 202 6.75 -11.94 -36.68
C GLY A 202 7.17 -12.66 -35.40
N PHE A 203 6.77 -12.10 -34.26
CA PHE A 203 7.08 -12.65 -32.95
C PHE A 203 5.83 -12.86 -32.13
N ILE A 204 5.81 -13.89 -31.33
CA ILE A 204 4.79 -14.13 -30.31
C ILE A 204 5.45 -14.21 -28.94
N LEU A 205 4.77 -13.63 -27.96
CA LEU A 205 5.16 -13.71 -26.55
C LEU A 205 4.21 -14.66 -25.82
N GLU A 206 4.75 -15.47 -24.93
CA GLU A 206 3.98 -16.37 -24.08
C GLU A 206 4.39 -16.20 -22.62
N SER A 207 3.41 -16.28 -21.73
CA SER A 207 3.64 -16.39 -20.30
C SER A 207 3.05 -17.72 -19.83
N ASN A 208 3.89 -18.55 -19.20
CA ASN A 208 3.51 -19.90 -18.76
C ASN A 208 2.87 -20.76 -19.87
N GLY A 209 3.38 -20.64 -21.10
CA GLY A 209 2.90 -21.40 -22.27
C GLY A 209 1.61 -20.86 -22.91
N THR A 210 1.06 -19.76 -22.40
CA THR A 210 -0.14 -19.13 -22.97
C THR A 210 0.26 -17.88 -23.75
N PRO A 211 -0.22 -17.68 -25.00
CA PRO A 211 0.03 -16.46 -25.75
C PRO A 211 -0.43 -15.21 -25.02
N VAL A 212 0.41 -14.19 -25.02
CA VAL A 212 0.14 -12.90 -24.40
C VAL A 212 -0.57 -11.99 -25.38
N THR A 213 -1.75 -11.53 -25.03
CA THR A 213 -2.45 -10.46 -25.77
C THR A 213 -1.91 -9.12 -25.31
N LEU A 214 -1.37 -8.34 -26.23
CA LEU A 214 -0.80 -7.02 -25.97
C LEU A 214 -1.86 -5.93 -26.16
N LEU A 215 -1.83 -4.93 -25.30
CA LEU A 215 -2.63 -3.73 -25.49
C LEU A 215 -2.10 -2.97 -26.71
N ASN A 216 -2.95 -2.80 -27.73
CA ASN A 216 -2.61 -1.95 -28.86
C ASN A 216 -2.73 -0.49 -28.45
N ILE A 217 -1.62 0.26 -28.44
CA ILE A 217 -1.63 1.68 -28.01
C ILE A 217 -2.29 2.61 -29.03
N THR A 218 -2.43 2.19 -30.27
CA THR A 218 -3.13 2.95 -31.33
C THR A 218 -4.62 2.63 -31.40
N ASN A 219 -5.03 1.48 -30.87
CA ASN A 219 -6.43 1.05 -30.83
C ASN A 219 -6.69 0.21 -29.57
N SER A 220 -7.06 0.87 -28.49
CA SER A 220 -7.28 0.24 -27.17
C SER A 220 -8.59 -0.56 -27.05
N SER A 221 -9.38 -0.69 -28.12
CA SER A 221 -10.70 -1.38 -28.09
C SER A 221 -10.61 -2.89 -27.91
N LYS A 222 -9.44 -3.49 -28.12
CA LYS A 222 -9.19 -4.93 -27.91
C LYS A 222 -8.54 -5.15 -26.55
N GLY A 223 -8.94 -6.23 -25.87
CA GLY A 223 -8.43 -6.59 -24.55
C GLY A 223 -6.91 -6.88 -24.51
N TYR A 224 -6.40 -7.07 -23.32
CA TYR A 224 -4.99 -7.43 -23.05
C TYR A 224 -4.91 -8.54 -22.01
N THR A 225 -3.78 -9.26 -22.00
CA THR A 225 -3.49 -10.25 -20.97
C THR A 225 -2.96 -9.55 -19.71
N ASN A 226 -3.63 -9.75 -18.57
CA ASN A 226 -3.08 -9.38 -17.27
C ASN A 226 -2.03 -10.42 -16.86
N LEU A 227 -0.75 -10.08 -17.03
CA LEU A 227 0.37 -10.98 -16.73
C LEU A 227 0.54 -11.23 -15.24
N LYS A 228 0.28 -10.22 -14.44
CA LYS A 228 0.39 -10.28 -12.99
C LYS A 228 -0.55 -9.26 -12.34
N GLU A 229 -1.29 -9.72 -11.37
CA GLU A 229 -2.02 -8.85 -10.44
C GLU A 229 -1.33 -8.86 -9.08
N ILE A 230 -1.09 -7.68 -8.55
CA ILE A 230 -0.60 -7.47 -7.19
C ILE A 230 -1.72 -6.77 -6.44
N ALA A 231 -2.40 -7.49 -5.56
CA ALA A 231 -3.50 -6.93 -4.78
C ALA A 231 -3.01 -5.85 -3.81
N ALA A 232 -3.90 -4.96 -3.39
CA ALA A 232 -3.60 -4.05 -2.29
C ALA A 232 -3.31 -4.85 -1.01
N LYS A 233 -2.40 -4.35 -0.18
CA LYS A 233 -1.94 -5.00 1.06
C LYS A 233 -1.23 -6.36 0.83
N SER A 234 -0.82 -6.66 -0.39
CA SER A 234 0.03 -7.82 -0.66
C SER A 234 1.39 -7.62 -0.01
N LYS A 235 1.82 -8.63 0.75
CA LYS A 235 3.18 -8.68 1.30
C LYS A 235 4.13 -9.11 0.18
N LEU A 236 5.13 -8.29 -0.10
CA LEU A 236 6.23 -8.65 -0.99
C LEU A 236 7.41 -9.09 -0.13
N THR A 237 7.84 -10.35 -0.28
CA THR A 237 9.01 -10.89 0.42
C THR A 237 10.28 -10.17 0.00
N ASP A 238 10.34 -9.81 -1.30
CA ASP A 238 11.37 -8.98 -1.89
C ASP A 238 10.77 -7.74 -2.53
N THR A 239 11.59 -6.73 -2.79
CA THR A 239 11.18 -5.52 -3.52
C THR A 239 11.05 -5.75 -5.02
N THR A 240 11.26 -6.99 -5.49
CA THR A 240 11.22 -7.38 -6.90
C THR A 240 10.12 -8.42 -7.15
N VAL A 241 9.51 -8.31 -8.33
CA VAL A 241 8.53 -9.28 -8.84
C VAL A 241 9.01 -9.72 -10.22
N SER A 242 9.20 -11.03 -10.42
CA SER A 242 9.59 -11.63 -11.70
C SER A 242 8.37 -12.22 -12.42
N ILE A 243 8.28 -11.99 -13.73
CA ILE A 243 7.24 -12.52 -14.60
C ILE A 243 7.92 -13.18 -15.79
N PRO A 244 7.86 -14.52 -15.92
CA PRO A 244 8.52 -15.23 -17.01
C PRO A 244 7.80 -14.99 -18.34
N ILE A 245 8.58 -14.71 -19.37
CA ILE A 245 8.13 -14.53 -20.76
C ILE A 245 8.99 -15.40 -21.67
N THR A 246 8.35 -16.02 -22.64
CA THR A 246 9.02 -16.73 -23.73
C THR A 246 8.72 -16.02 -25.04
N ALA A 247 9.74 -15.71 -25.82
CA ALA A 247 9.60 -15.19 -27.18
C ALA A 247 9.90 -16.28 -28.21
N SER A 248 9.12 -16.30 -29.28
CA SER A 248 9.29 -17.24 -30.41
C SER A 248 8.99 -16.52 -31.72
N TYR A 249 9.57 -17.00 -32.82
CA TYR A 249 9.11 -16.59 -34.15
C TYR A 249 7.71 -17.14 -34.42
N TYR A 250 6.94 -16.38 -35.19
CA TYR A 250 5.59 -16.75 -35.62
C TYR A 250 5.44 -16.47 -37.11
N VAL A 251 5.09 -17.49 -37.88
CA VAL A 251 4.85 -17.35 -39.31
C VAL A 251 3.41 -16.96 -39.57
N TYR A 252 3.18 -15.75 -40.05
CA TYR A 252 1.83 -15.26 -40.35
C TYR A 252 1.50 -15.30 -41.83
N ASP A 253 2.49 -15.40 -42.72
CA ASP A 253 2.31 -15.53 -44.16
C ASP A 253 3.57 -16.17 -44.79
N THR A 254 3.45 -17.36 -45.37
CA THR A 254 4.55 -18.06 -46.07
C THR A 254 4.74 -17.60 -47.51
N ASN A 255 3.87 -16.72 -48.04
CA ASN A 255 3.96 -16.23 -49.41
C ASN A 255 4.70 -14.90 -49.55
N LYS A 256 5.27 -14.38 -48.45
CA LYS A 256 6.03 -13.14 -48.39
C LYS A 256 7.56 -13.38 -48.33
#